data_f21a89ba063bfbe494f3664b340e9063
#
_entry.id   f21a89ba063bfbe494f3664b340e9063
#
_cell.length_a   1.000
_cell.length_b   1.000
_cell.length_c   1.000
_cell.angle_alpha   90.00
_cell.angle_beta   90.00
_cell.angle_gamma   90.00
#
_symmetry.space_group_name_H-M   'P 1'
#
loop_
_entity.id
_entity.type
_entity.pdbx_description
1 polymer ?
#
loop_
_entity_poly.entity_id
_entity_poly.type
_entity_poly.pdbx_seq_one_letter_code
_entity_poly.pdbx_strand_id
1 'polypeptide(L)'
;MSAVAEQIRIRSLQDLDVARIVAIDERLTGVYRPDVWERRVMYYLRRNPDLSQVAEMNGKVVGFMLSDLRGGEFGLEDTSGWIERFGVDPDFQGRSLGRRLFEAVVAQLKGQGATTMRTLVEKNDTELSGFLRAVGFQDAPLVSLEMRID
;
A
#
# COMPACT_ATOMS: atom_id res chain seq x y z
N MET A 1 1.94 30.53 -22.57
CA MET A 1 1.13 29.30 -22.45
C MET A 1 1.41 28.67 -21.09
N SER A 2 0.40 28.57 -20.27
CA SER A 2 0.56 27.98 -18.95
C SER A 2 0.60 26.45 -19.07
N ALA A 3 1.50 25.83 -18.33
CA ALA A 3 1.51 24.38 -18.20
C ALA A 3 0.23 23.94 -17.48
N VAL A 4 -0.37 22.84 -17.90
CA VAL A 4 -1.49 22.25 -17.20
C VAL A 4 -0.93 21.72 -15.84
N ALA A 5 -1.53 22.18 -14.75
CA ALA A 5 -1.15 21.71 -13.43
C ALA A 5 -1.42 20.21 -13.30
N GLU A 6 -0.47 19.48 -12.74
CA GLU A 6 -0.68 18.07 -12.45
C GLU A 6 -1.76 17.94 -11.37
N GLN A 7 -2.83 17.20 -11.71
CA GLN A 7 -3.92 16.94 -10.77
C GLN A 7 -3.69 15.58 -10.11
N ILE A 8 -3.29 15.63 -8.87
CA ILE A 8 -3.10 14.42 -8.05
C ILE A 8 -4.32 14.24 -7.17
N ARG A 9 -4.92 13.07 -7.23
CA ARG A 9 -6.06 12.70 -6.40
C ARG A 9 -5.77 11.40 -5.69
N ILE A 10 -5.95 11.40 -4.38
CA ILE A 10 -5.87 10.18 -3.57
C ILE A 10 -7.30 9.77 -3.24
N ARG A 11 -7.64 8.53 -3.52
CA ARG A 11 -9.00 8.02 -3.29
C ARG A 11 -9.00 6.55 -2.91
N SER A 12 -10.14 6.08 -2.42
CA SER A 12 -10.31 4.66 -2.05
C SER A 12 -10.23 3.76 -3.27
N LEU A 13 -9.74 2.54 -3.03
CA LEU A 13 -9.63 1.48 -4.03
C LEU A 13 -11.00 1.15 -4.63
N GLN A 14 -11.02 0.89 -5.94
CA GLN A 14 -12.21 0.43 -6.67
C GLN A 14 -11.84 -0.79 -7.52
N ASP A 15 -12.85 -1.57 -7.91
CA ASP A 15 -12.64 -2.79 -8.69
C ASP A 15 -12.01 -2.52 -10.07
N LEU A 16 -12.33 -1.39 -10.69
CA LEU A 16 -11.75 -1.01 -11.98
C LEU A 16 -10.25 -0.66 -11.91
N ASP A 17 -9.69 -0.57 -10.72
CA ASP A 17 -8.27 -0.26 -10.54
C ASP A 17 -7.34 -1.45 -10.81
N VAL A 18 -7.88 -2.66 -10.91
CA VAL A 18 -7.08 -3.89 -11.06
C VAL A 18 -6.13 -3.80 -12.24
N ALA A 19 -6.61 -3.37 -13.40
CA ALA A 19 -5.79 -3.34 -14.60
C ALA A 19 -4.56 -2.43 -14.46
N ARG A 20 -4.73 -1.29 -13.81
CA ARG A 20 -3.60 -0.36 -13.58
C ARG A 20 -2.64 -0.90 -12.53
N ILE A 21 -3.15 -1.52 -11.49
CA ILE A 21 -2.30 -2.14 -10.45
C ILE A 21 -1.47 -3.27 -11.05
N VAL A 22 -2.07 -4.10 -11.89
CA VAL A 22 -1.35 -5.16 -12.63
C VAL A 22 -0.22 -4.57 -13.47
N ALA A 23 -0.50 -3.46 -14.18
CA ALA A 23 0.51 -2.81 -15.02
C ALA A 23 1.65 -2.21 -14.19
N ILE A 24 1.32 -1.59 -13.06
CA ILE A 24 2.34 -1.03 -12.16
C ILE A 24 3.21 -2.15 -11.57
N ASP A 25 2.59 -3.23 -11.09
CA ASP A 25 3.31 -4.38 -10.56
C ASP A 25 4.26 -4.99 -11.60
N GLU A 26 3.80 -5.16 -12.84
CA GLU A 26 4.63 -5.69 -13.92
C GLU A 26 5.86 -4.80 -14.16
N ARG A 27 5.69 -3.50 -14.13
CA ARG A 27 6.80 -2.56 -14.30
C ARG A 27 7.79 -2.62 -13.14
N LEU A 28 7.30 -2.86 -11.93
CA LEU A 28 8.14 -2.93 -10.74
C LEU A 28 8.86 -4.27 -10.60
N THR A 29 8.22 -5.38 -10.97
CA THR A 29 8.73 -6.73 -10.73
C THR A 29 9.18 -7.46 -11.99
N GLY A 30 8.71 -7.02 -13.16
CA GLY A 30 8.93 -7.71 -14.42
C GLY A 30 8.01 -8.91 -14.64
N VAL A 31 7.03 -9.11 -13.77
CA VAL A 31 6.13 -10.28 -13.84
C VAL A 31 4.70 -9.82 -14.04
N TYR A 32 4.04 -10.35 -15.07
CA TYR A 32 2.64 -10.07 -15.36
C TYR A 32 1.76 -11.07 -14.60
N ARG A 33 0.98 -10.59 -13.62
CA ARG A 33 0.22 -11.45 -12.71
C ARG A 33 -1.22 -10.96 -12.53
N PRO A 34 -2.05 -10.93 -13.60
CA PRO A 34 -3.40 -10.40 -13.49
C PRO A 34 -4.30 -11.18 -12.55
N ASP A 35 -4.23 -12.53 -12.57
CA ASP A 35 -5.09 -13.37 -11.73
C ASP A 35 -4.79 -13.17 -10.24
N VAL A 36 -3.51 -13.02 -9.89
CA VAL A 36 -3.08 -12.80 -8.52
C VAL A 36 -3.63 -11.47 -8.00
N TRP A 37 -3.50 -10.42 -8.79
CA TRP A 37 -3.95 -9.09 -8.38
C TRP A 37 -5.46 -8.96 -8.36
N GLU A 38 -6.16 -9.64 -9.29
CA GLU A 38 -7.63 -9.67 -9.25
C GLU A 38 -8.13 -10.23 -7.92
N ARG A 39 -7.57 -11.36 -7.47
CA ARG A 39 -7.94 -11.94 -6.18
C ARG A 39 -7.59 -11.03 -5.00
N ARG A 40 -6.43 -10.41 -5.03
CA ARG A 40 -5.98 -9.51 -3.96
C ARG A 40 -6.84 -8.27 -3.85
N VAL A 41 -7.12 -7.62 -4.96
CA VAL A 41 -7.98 -6.42 -4.95
C VAL A 41 -9.37 -6.77 -4.42
N MET A 42 -9.94 -7.90 -4.87
CA MET A 42 -11.23 -8.35 -4.34
C MET A 42 -11.19 -8.59 -2.83
N TYR A 43 -10.10 -9.12 -2.32
CA TYR A 43 -9.93 -9.31 -0.87
C TYR A 43 -10.09 -7.98 -0.12
N TYR A 44 -9.38 -6.94 -0.55
CA TYR A 44 -9.43 -5.63 0.12
C TYR A 44 -10.78 -4.94 -0.06
N LEU A 45 -11.39 -5.07 -1.23
CA LEU A 45 -12.70 -4.49 -1.49
C LEU A 45 -13.79 -5.11 -0.63
N ARG A 46 -13.73 -6.41 -0.38
CA ARG A 46 -14.72 -7.12 0.44
C ARG A 46 -14.56 -6.82 1.93
N ARG A 47 -13.37 -6.42 2.37
CA ARG A 47 -13.14 -6.09 3.77
C ARG A 47 -13.51 -4.64 4.05
N ASN A 48 -12.66 -3.70 3.66
CA ASN A 48 -12.95 -2.28 3.80
C ASN A 48 -12.15 -1.50 2.76
N PRO A 49 -12.79 -1.12 1.65
CA PRO A 49 -12.07 -0.46 0.56
C PRO A 49 -11.45 0.88 0.94
N ASP A 50 -11.98 1.57 1.96
CA ASP A 50 -11.44 2.87 2.38
C ASP A 50 -10.06 2.75 3.02
N LEU A 51 -9.69 1.56 3.52
CA LEU A 51 -8.37 1.34 4.10
C LEU A 51 -7.29 1.16 3.04
N SER A 52 -7.68 1.03 1.78
CA SER A 52 -6.76 0.90 0.65
C SER A 52 -6.95 2.08 -0.29
N GLN A 53 -5.85 2.73 -0.62
CA GLN A 53 -5.89 4.00 -1.35
C GLN A 53 -5.10 3.88 -2.67
N VAL A 54 -5.56 4.60 -3.67
CA VAL A 54 -4.85 4.73 -4.94
C VAL A 54 -4.58 6.20 -5.22
N ALA A 55 -3.52 6.44 -5.96
CA ALA A 55 -3.16 7.78 -6.42
C ALA A 55 -3.42 7.88 -7.91
N GLU A 56 -4.19 8.90 -8.32
CA GLU A 56 -4.42 9.23 -9.71
C GLU A 56 -3.64 10.49 -10.08
N MET A 57 -3.07 10.49 -11.28
CA MET A 57 -2.59 11.73 -11.91
C MET A 57 -3.33 11.88 -13.23
N ASN A 58 -4.06 12.99 -13.36
CA ASN A 58 -4.84 13.29 -14.55
C ASN A 58 -5.79 12.15 -14.96
N GLY A 59 -6.41 11.52 -13.95
CA GLY A 59 -7.38 10.45 -14.16
C GLY A 59 -6.79 9.05 -14.34
N LYS A 60 -5.47 8.92 -14.29
CA LYS A 60 -4.78 7.62 -14.43
C LYS A 60 -4.20 7.18 -13.09
N VAL A 61 -4.50 5.96 -12.66
CA VAL A 61 -3.92 5.41 -11.43
C VAL A 61 -2.43 5.16 -11.63
N VAL A 62 -1.62 5.74 -10.77
CA VAL A 62 -0.14 5.69 -10.84
C VAL A 62 0.49 5.16 -9.55
N GLY A 63 -0.31 4.86 -8.54
CA GLY A 63 0.18 4.29 -7.29
C GLY A 63 -0.94 3.70 -6.47
N PHE A 64 -0.57 2.82 -5.55
CA PHE A 64 -1.54 2.17 -4.66
C PHE A 64 -0.87 1.81 -3.33
N MET A 65 -1.68 1.76 -2.28
CA MET A 65 -1.26 1.24 -0.98
C MET A 65 -2.46 0.50 -0.38
N LEU A 66 -2.30 -0.80 -0.17
CA LEU A 66 -3.38 -1.68 0.29
C LEU A 66 -3.13 -2.05 1.74
N SER A 67 -4.14 -1.87 2.57
CA SER A 67 -4.03 -2.13 4.00
C SER A 67 -5.27 -2.83 4.55
N ASP A 68 -5.09 -3.41 5.72
CA ASP A 68 -6.13 -4.13 6.43
C ASP A 68 -6.08 -3.76 7.90
N LEU A 69 -7.21 -3.88 8.57
CA LEU A 69 -7.34 -3.61 10.00
C LEU A 69 -7.41 -4.94 10.74
N ARG A 70 -6.59 -5.09 11.78
CA ARG A 70 -6.53 -6.31 12.59
C ARG A 70 -6.50 -5.97 14.07
N GLY A 71 -7.07 -6.86 14.88
CA GLY A 71 -7.02 -6.75 16.31
C GLY A 71 -6.52 -8.04 16.94
N GLY A 72 -5.69 -7.92 17.97
CA GLY A 72 -5.19 -9.09 18.71
C GLY A 72 -4.20 -9.98 17.98
N GLU A 73 -3.61 -9.50 16.89
CA GLU A 73 -2.65 -10.27 16.10
C GLU A 73 -1.40 -10.57 16.93
N PHE A 74 -0.93 -11.81 16.86
CA PHE A 74 0.32 -12.27 17.49
C PHE A 74 0.39 -11.99 18.99
N GLY A 75 -0.75 -12.06 19.69
CA GLY A 75 -0.80 -11.81 21.13
C GLY A 75 -0.72 -10.34 21.52
N LEU A 76 -0.73 -9.42 20.55
CA LEU A 76 -0.78 -7.99 20.81
C LEU A 76 -2.25 -7.56 20.91
N GLU A 77 -2.59 -6.79 21.95
CA GLU A 77 -3.98 -6.43 22.22
C GLU A 77 -4.47 -5.21 21.46
N ASP A 78 -3.57 -4.49 20.79
CA ASP A 78 -3.93 -3.27 20.08
C ASP A 78 -4.67 -3.57 18.78
N THR A 79 -5.40 -2.58 18.30
CA THR A 79 -5.97 -2.58 16.94
C THR A 79 -4.93 -1.97 16.02
N SER A 80 -4.52 -2.72 15.02
CA SER A 80 -3.44 -2.29 14.14
C SER A 80 -3.86 -2.30 12.67
N GLY A 81 -3.29 -1.37 11.93
CA GLY A 81 -3.34 -1.36 10.47
C GLY A 81 -2.12 -2.05 9.91
N TRP A 82 -2.34 -2.89 8.90
CA TRP A 82 -1.27 -3.63 8.23
C TRP A 82 -1.19 -3.19 6.77
N ILE A 83 -0.08 -2.59 6.39
CA ILE A 83 0.22 -2.32 4.98
C ILE A 83 0.79 -3.58 4.39
N GLU A 84 0.14 -4.12 3.37
CA GLU A 84 0.52 -5.40 2.78
C GLU A 84 1.03 -5.28 1.35
N ARG A 85 0.58 -4.27 0.61
CA ARG A 85 0.97 -4.04 -0.78
C ARG A 85 1.12 -2.54 -1.02
N PHE A 86 2.17 -2.18 -1.73
CA PHE A 86 2.47 -0.79 -2.01
C PHE A 86 3.27 -0.71 -3.31
N GLY A 87 2.92 0.22 -4.17
CA GLY A 87 3.68 0.46 -5.37
C GLY A 87 3.37 1.81 -5.99
N VAL A 88 4.38 2.42 -6.58
CA VAL A 88 4.25 3.64 -7.38
C VAL A 88 4.85 3.38 -8.75
N ASP A 89 4.12 3.72 -9.81
CA ASP A 89 4.60 3.58 -11.18
C ASP A 89 5.97 4.24 -11.30
N PRO A 90 6.98 3.56 -11.86
CA PRO A 90 8.34 4.11 -11.98
C PRO A 90 8.42 5.47 -12.65
N ASP A 91 7.51 5.77 -13.61
CA ASP A 91 7.51 7.07 -14.30
C ASP A 91 7.00 8.20 -13.40
N PHE A 92 6.41 7.88 -12.25
CA PHE A 92 5.79 8.87 -11.36
C PHE A 92 6.41 8.90 -9.97
N GLN A 93 7.51 8.23 -9.77
CA GLN A 93 8.26 8.29 -8.52
C GLN A 93 8.93 9.65 -8.34
N GLY A 94 9.26 10.00 -7.09
CA GLY A 94 9.87 11.30 -6.79
C GLY A 94 8.89 12.45 -6.70
N ARG A 95 7.58 12.19 -6.70
CA ARG A 95 6.52 13.21 -6.63
C ARG A 95 5.78 13.17 -5.29
N SER A 96 6.36 12.56 -4.29
CA SER A 96 5.78 12.39 -2.95
C SER A 96 4.47 11.60 -2.94
N LEU A 97 4.20 10.79 -3.95
CA LEU A 97 2.96 9.99 -4.03
C LEU A 97 2.90 8.94 -2.93
N GLY A 98 4.02 8.29 -2.63
CA GLY A 98 4.09 7.30 -1.56
C GLY A 98 3.72 7.89 -0.21
N ARG A 99 4.23 9.08 0.11
CA ARG A 99 3.90 9.78 1.34
C ARG A 99 2.43 10.18 1.37
N ARG A 100 1.89 10.67 0.27
CA ARG A 100 0.47 11.07 0.20
C ARG A 100 -0.45 9.86 0.36
N LEU A 101 -0.11 8.73 -0.27
CA LEU A 101 -0.83 7.48 -0.08
C LEU A 101 -0.78 7.03 1.38
N PHE A 102 0.41 7.07 1.96
CA PHE A 102 0.61 6.71 3.37
C PHE A 102 -0.25 7.56 4.30
N GLU A 103 -0.23 8.88 4.11
CA GLU A 103 -1.02 9.80 4.94
C GLU A 103 -2.51 9.52 4.84
N ALA A 104 -3.01 9.22 3.63
CA ALA A 104 -4.42 8.88 3.42
C ALA A 104 -4.79 7.57 4.10
N VAL A 105 -3.93 6.55 4.00
CA VAL A 105 -4.14 5.26 4.66
C VAL A 105 -4.14 5.42 6.18
N VAL A 106 -3.19 6.19 6.73
CA VAL A 106 -3.13 6.46 8.17
C VAL A 106 -4.43 7.13 8.65
N ALA A 107 -4.92 8.12 7.92
CA ALA A 107 -6.15 8.83 8.30
C ALA A 107 -7.34 7.87 8.36
N GLN A 108 -7.46 6.98 7.39
CA GLN A 108 -8.55 6.00 7.37
C GLN A 108 -8.41 4.98 8.50
N LEU A 109 -7.21 4.47 8.75
CA LEU A 109 -6.97 3.52 9.82
C LEU A 109 -7.26 4.13 11.20
N LYS A 110 -6.81 5.37 11.42
CA LYS A 110 -7.11 6.08 12.67
C LYS A 110 -8.61 6.26 12.86
N GLY A 111 -9.33 6.60 11.81
CA GLY A 111 -10.78 6.74 11.86
C GLY A 111 -11.50 5.45 12.19
N GLN A 112 -10.87 4.30 11.99
CA GLN A 112 -11.42 2.97 12.28
C GLN A 112 -10.90 2.42 13.62
N GLY A 113 -10.17 3.21 14.39
CA GLY A 113 -9.71 2.83 15.72
C GLY A 113 -8.31 2.23 15.80
N ALA A 114 -7.56 2.23 14.70
CA ALA A 114 -6.18 1.73 14.76
C ALA A 114 -5.30 2.67 15.57
N THR A 115 -4.49 2.09 16.44
CA THR A 115 -3.52 2.83 17.26
C THR A 115 -2.08 2.55 16.86
N THR A 116 -1.87 1.56 15.99
CA THR A 116 -0.55 1.15 15.54
C THR A 116 -0.63 0.76 14.06
N MET A 117 0.45 0.97 13.33
CA MET A 117 0.59 0.46 11.97
C MET A 117 1.79 -0.47 11.90
N ARG A 118 1.63 -1.55 11.15
CA ARG A 118 2.68 -2.55 10.95
C ARG A 118 2.80 -2.92 9.49
N THR A 119 3.96 -3.39 9.11
CA THR A 119 4.21 -3.93 7.78
C THR A 119 5.38 -4.90 7.85
N LEU A 120 5.53 -5.69 6.80
CA LEU A 120 6.71 -6.53 6.60
C LEU A 120 7.41 -6.05 5.35
N VAL A 121 8.72 -6.01 5.41
CA VAL A 121 9.54 -5.58 4.27
C VAL A 121 10.63 -6.62 4.05
N GLU A 122 10.91 -6.93 2.78
CA GLU A 122 11.98 -7.83 2.42
C GLU A 122 13.30 -7.25 2.94
N LYS A 123 14.11 -8.10 3.56
CA LYS A 123 15.28 -7.69 4.33
C LYS A 123 16.28 -6.86 3.53
N ASN A 124 16.42 -7.18 2.24
CA ASN A 124 17.39 -6.53 1.36
C ASN A 124 16.79 -5.36 0.56
N ASP A 125 15.50 -5.06 0.75
CA ASP A 125 14.85 -3.94 0.10
C ASP A 125 15.14 -2.66 0.89
N THR A 126 16.33 -2.10 0.67
CA THR A 126 16.79 -0.91 1.40
C THR A 126 16.03 0.34 1.00
N GLU A 127 15.55 0.41 -0.25
CA GLU A 127 14.77 1.56 -0.72
C GLU A 127 13.42 1.63 -0.02
N LEU A 128 12.67 0.54 -0.01
CA LEU A 128 11.38 0.48 0.69
C LEU A 128 11.56 0.67 2.20
N SER A 129 12.54 0.00 2.80
CA SER A 129 12.84 0.16 4.22
C SER A 129 13.17 1.62 4.56
N GLY A 130 13.96 2.29 3.72
CA GLY A 130 14.28 3.71 3.89
C GLY A 130 13.05 4.59 3.86
N PHE A 131 12.14 4.36 2.91
CA PHE A 131 10.87 5.08 2.85
C PHE A 131 10.05 4.89 4.12
N LEU A 132 9.90 3.63 4.56
CA LEU A 132 9.09 3.31 5.74
C LEU A 132 9.66 3.99 6.99
N ARG A 133 10.96 3.96 7.17
CA ARG A 133 11.58 4.64 8.32
C ARG A 133 11.42 6.15 8.24
N ALA A 134 11.50 6.71 7.03
CA ALA A 134 11.32 8.16 6.83
C ALA A 134 9.92 8.64 7.21
N VAL A 135 8.89 7.81 7.03
CA VAL A 135 7.52 8.16 7.42
C VAL A 135 7.21 7.79 8.87
N GLY A 136 8.14 7.17 9.60
CA GLY A 136 8.00 6.96 11.04
C GLY A 136 8.01 5.52 11.53
N PHE A 137 8.18 4.53 10.64
CA PHE A 137 8.26 3.15 11.09
C PHE A 137 9.59 2.89 11.80
N GLN A 138 9.54 2.04 12.80
CA GLN A 138 10.70 1.56 13.55
C GLN A 138 10.55 0.06 13.78
N ASP A 139 11.60 -0.58 14.27
CA ASP A 139 11.54 -2.01 14.53
C ASP A 139 10.44 -2.31 15.55
N ALA A 140 9.58 -3.27 15.21
CA ALA A 140 8.51 -3.74 16.09
C ALA A 140 9.05 -4.87 16.99
N PRO A 141 8.34 -5.16 18.11
CA PRO A 141 8.72 -6.27 18.98
C PRO A 141 8.27 -7.62 18.39
N LEU A 142 8.37 -7.78 17.08
CA LEU A 142 7.95 -8.96 16.34
C LEU A 142 9.07 -9.36 15.39
N VAL A 143 9.22 -10.66 15.17
CA VAL A 143 10.19 -11.22 14.23
C VAL A 143 9.44 -12.15 13.29
N SER A 144 9.66 -12.01 12.00
CA SER A 144 9.11 -12.92 11.00
C SER A 144 9.94 -14.22 11.00
N LEU A 145 9.27 -15.34 11.17
CA LEU A 145 9.92 -16.68 11.12
C LEU A 145 9.29 -17.47 9.98
N GLU A 146 10.13 -18.25 9.30
CA GLU A 146 9.64 -19.14 8.24
C GLU A 146 10.32 -20.49 8.29
N MET A 147 9.65 -21.51 7.79
CA MET A 147 10.17 -22.86 7.67
C MET A 147 9.64 -23.49 6.40
N ARG A 148 10.51 -24.11 5.62
CA ARG A 148 10.07 -24.87 4.45
C ARG A 148 9.44 -26.19 4.90
N ILE A 149 8.37 -26.57 4.21
CA ILE A 149 7.60 -27.79 4.55
C ILE A 149 7.43 -28.73 3.35
N ASP A 150 8.15 -28.47 2.28
CA ASP A 150 8.14 -29.28 1.05
C ASP A 150 8.95 -30.56 1.18
#